data_fa4992af00ca9819796128c593bfb92c
#
_entry.id   fa4992af00ca9819796128c593bfb92c
#
_cell.length_a   1.000
_cell.length_b   1.000
_cell.length_c   1.000
_cell.angle_alpha   90.00
_cell.angle_beta   90.00
_cell.angle_gamma   90.00
#
_symmetry.space_group_name_H-M   'P 1'
#
loop_
_entity.id
_entity.type
_entity.pdbx_description
1 polymer ?
#
loop_
_entity_poly.entity_id
_entity_poly.type
_entity_poly.pdbx_seq_one_letter_code
_entity_poly.pdbx_strand_id
1 'polypeptide(L)'
;MSRLDVGRFRSQVMKLEGYYLIRLQRQASELGAQDETVAGDFALFHISDAVWCFCSIENTVTVNKTAIAAIQQYATQASLIYISTREFRRIFDRLAEQKQRIQIVQHSEYNRQESNVNYLRETKDYRSVFAELASKDAVVRRIVAEVYGESRQPVALFAFNNNGLLSLREGAIHFFFDQLVADVARIGNAKNLIFANRERERLQLHPLELSFEDNILSDKVANFALVDALSSISKSAIGVFHANPYIHVLYTDFRDGSSFNVYSTSDSTLMIVPSTRASVSALMKLYRGISEKFADCEIAEAPRRPPTLGEFFEE
;
A
#
# COMPACT_ATOMS: atom_id res chain seq x y z
N MET A 1 1.67 18.35 -27.75
CA MET A 1 1.30 18.53 -26.35
C MET A 1 -0.18 18.22 -26.24
N SER A 2 -0.55 17.15 -25.56
CA SER A 2 -1.97 16.80 -25.33
C SER A 2 -2.44 17.40 -24.02
N ARG A 3 -3.71 17.79 -23.95
CA ARG A 3 -4.34 18.35 -22.76
C ARG A 3 -5.46 17.39 -22.35
N LEU A 4 -5.48 17.02 -21.10
CA LEU A 4 -6.51 16.18 -20.51
C LEU A 4 -7.05 16.88 -19.26
N ASP A 5 -8.33 17.22 -19.30
CA ASP A 5 -9.00 17.86 -18.18
C ASP A 5 -9.96 16.82 -17.58
N VAL A 6 -9.76 16.45 -16.30
CA VAL A 6 -10.60 15.47 -15.63
C VAL A 6 -10.99 16.02 -14.25
N GLY A 7 -12.26 16.36 -14.08
CA GLY A 7 -12.78 16.95 -12.85
C GLY A 7 -12.06 18.23 -12.44
N ARG A 8 -11.44 18.25 -11.26
CA ARG A 8 -10.67 19.39 -10.74
C ARG A 8 -9.22 19.44 -11.21
N PHE A 9 -8.78 18.49 -12.03
CA PHE A 9 -7.40 18.43 -12.49
C PHE A 9 -7.31 18.76 -13.96
N ARG A 10 -6.35 19.62 -14.28
CA ARG A 10 -5.91 19.87 -15.65
C ARG A 10 -4.53 19.29 -15.82
N SER A 11 -4.29 18.63 -16.94
CA SER A 11 -2.96 18.13 -17.27
C SER A 11 -2.49 18.64 -18.63
N GLN A 12 -1.19 18.89 -18.70
CA GLN A 12 -0.48 19.10 -19.96
C GLN A 12 0.55 17.98 -20.06
N VAL A 13 0.50 17.22 -21.13
CA VAL A 13 1.37 16.04 -21.30
C VAL A 13 2.24 16.24 -22.53
N MET A 14 3.54 16.08 -22.37
CA MET A 14 4.53 16.04 -23.44
C MET A 14 5.19 14.66 -23.43
N LYS A 15 5.06 13.92 -24.52
CA LYS A 15 5.74 12.63 -24.68
C LYS A 15 7.15 12.90 -25.19
N LEU A 16 8.13 12.29 -24.51
CA LEU A 16 9.53 12.25 -24.89
C LEU A 16 9.97 10.80 -25.09
N GLU A 17 11.19 10.57 -25.54
CA GLU A 17 11.73 9.24 -25.71
C GLU A 17 11.95 8.60 -24.32
N GLY A 18 11.20 7.52 -24.02
CA GLY A 18 11.29 6.77 -22.78
C GLY A 18 10.49 7.32 -21.58
N TYR A 19 9.94 8.52 -21.65
CA TYR A 19 9.15 9.10 -20.54
C TYR A 19 8.17 10.18 -20.99
N TYR A 20 7.32 10.63 -20.06
CA TYR A 20 6.39 11.74 -20.27
C TYR A 20 6.70 12.85 -19.28
N LEU A 21 6.69 14.10 -19.74
CA LEU A 21 6.62 15.26 -18.85
C LEU A 21 5.15 15.64 -18.67
N ILE A 22 4.71 15.76 -17.43
CA ILE A 22 3.34 16.03 -17.07
C ILE A 22 3.31 17.23 -16.12
N ARG A 23 2.60 18.27 -16.52
CA ARG A 23 2.20 19.33 -15.61
C ARG A 23 0.80 19.03 -15.11
N LEU A 24 0.65 18.84 -13.81
CA LEU A 24 -0.63 18.65 -13.14
C LEU A 24 -1.01 19.91 -12.40
N GLN A 25 -2.23 20.39 -12.63
CA GLN A 25 -2.80 21.53 -11.95
C GLN A 25 -4.12 21.14 -11.33
N ARG A 26 -4.23 21.31 -10.01
CA ARG A 26 -5.50 21.20 -9.28
C ARG A 26 -6.13 22.57 -9.19
N GLN A 27 -7.37 22.70 -9.66
CA GLN A 27 -8.15 23.93 -9.57
C GLN A 27 -8.72 24.10 -8.16
N ALA A 28 -8.83 25.35 -7.72
CA ALA A 28 -9.54 25.73 -6.52
C ALA A 28 -11.02 25.29 -6.59
N SER A 29 -11.64 25.00 -5.45
CA SER A 29 -13.07 24.72 -5.37
C SER A 29 -13.84 26.04 -5.45
N GLU A 30 -14.89 26.10 -6.27
CA GLU A 30 -15.79 27.24 -6.33
C GLU A 30 -16.54 27.51 -5.00
N LEU A 31 -16.58 26.53 -4.10
CA LEU A 31 -17.35 26.54 -2.85
C LEU A 31 -16.54 26.91 -1.59
N GLY A 32 -15.23 27.18 -1.70
CA GLY A 32 -14.41 27.48 -0.53
C GLY A 32 -13.30 28.47 -0.80
N ALA A 33 -13.34 29.61 -0.17
CA ALA A 33 -12.43 30.74 -0.34
C ALA A 33 -10.96 30.50 0.07
N GLN A 34 -10.52 29.27 0.31
CA GLN A 34 -9.15 28.92 0.74
C GLN A 34 -8.43 27.86 -0.10
N ASP A 35 -9.08 27.29 -1.12
CA ASP A 35 -8.40 26.32 -2.00
C ASP A 35 -7.58 27.07 -3.07
N GLU A 36 -6.30 27.24 -2.83
CA GLU A 36 -5.37 27.77 -3.83
C GLU A 36 -5.19 26.79 -4.99
N THR A 37 -5.07 27.32 -6.19
CA THR A 37 -4.64 26.54 -7.36
C THR A 37 -3.19 26.07 -7.14
N VAL A 38 -2.99 24.77 -7.14
CA VAL A 38 -1.68 24.15 -6.96
C VAL A 38 -1.27 23.47 -8.26
N ALA A 39 -0.07 23.72 -8.74
CA ALA A 39 0.50 23.06 -9.90
C ALA A 39 1.83 22.40 -9.56
N GLY A 40 2.14 21.29 -10.21
CA GLY A 40 3.41 20.60 -10.09
C GLY A 40 3.83 19.97 -11.40
N ASP A 41 5.14 19.91 -11.63
CA ASP A 41 5.76 19.30 -12.79
C ASP A 41 6.34 17.92 -12.43
N PHE A 42 6.04 16.92 -13.25
CA PHE A 42 6.39 15.53 -13.03
C PHE A 42 6.98 14.89 -14.26
N ALA A 43 8.03 14.10 -14.09
CA ALA A 43 8.44 13.10 -15.07
C ALA A 43 7.75 11.78 -14.74
N LEU A 44 7.04 11.22 -15.70
CA LEU A 44 6.40 9.90 -15.58
C LEU A 44 7.12 8.92 -16.47
N PHE A 45 7.63 7.87 -15.90
CA PHE A 45 8.26 6.79 -16.64
C PHE A 45 7.83 5.42 -16.15
N HIS A 46 7.91 4.48 -17.05
CA HIS A 46 7.54 3.09 -16.85
C HIS A 46 8.73 2.34 -16.28
N ILE A 47 8.56 1.68 -15.13
CA ILE A 47 9.61 0.86 -14.53
C ILE A 47 9.43 -0.61 -14.90
N SER A 48 8.18 -1.09 -14.94
CA SER A 48 7.80 -2.44 -15.31
C SER A 48 6.39 -2.44 -15.89
N ASP A 49 5.93 -3.57 -16.41
CA ASP A 49 4.63 -3.68 -17.11
C ASP A 49 3.44 -3.08 -16.37
N ALA A 50 3.48 -3.05 -15.04
CA ALA A 50 2.40 -2.55 -14.21
C ALA A 50 2.76 -1.36 -13.35
N VAL A 51 4.05 -0.98 -13.26
CA VAL A 51 4.52 0.04 -12.33
C VAL A 51 5.05 1.27 -13.04
N TRP A 52 4.43 2.39 -12.72
CA TRP A 52 4.81 3.71 -13.19
C TRP A 52 5.40 4.54 -12.06
N CYS A 53 6.45 5.29 -12.34
CA CYS A 53 7.08 6.21 -11.42
C CYS A 53 6.79 7.65 -11.78
N PHE A 54 6.24 8.41 -10.83
CA PHE A 54 6.14 9.86 -10.90
C PHE A 54 7.32 10.47 -10.16
N CYS A 55 8.23 11.11 -10.88
CA CYS A 55 9.34 11.86 -10.32
C CYS A 55 9.10 13.35 -10.36
N SER A 56 9.44 14.06 -9.30
CA SER A 56 9.34 15.50 -9.22
C SER A 56 10.37 16.06 -8.26
N ILE A 57 10.78 17.30 -8.49
CA ILE A 57 11.56 18.12 -7.54
C ILE A 57 10.65 18.94 -6.62
N GLU A 58 9.34 18.84 -6.80
CA GLU A 58 8.35 19.54 -6.01
C GLU A 58 8.36 19.08 -4.53
N ASN A 59 7.95 19.98 -3.65
CA ASN A 59 7.79 19.62 -2.25
C ASN A 59 6.62 18.63 -2.01
N THR A 60 6.66 17.94 -0.89
CA THR A 60 5.67 16.91 -0.55
C THR A 60 4.23 17.44 -0.53
N VAL A 61 4.01 18.71 -0.18
CA VAL A 61 2.66 19.30 -0.16
C VAL A 61 2.10 19.41 -1.58
N THR A 62 2.90 19.90 -2.52
CA THR A 62 2.54 19.97 -3.95
C THR A 62 2.27 18.58 -4.51
N VAL A 63 3.16 17.60 -4.27
CA VAL A 63 2.99 16.21 -4.72
C VAL A 63 1.69 15.61 -4.18
N ASN A 64 1.38 15.79 -2.90
CA ASN A 64 0.15 15.28 -2.29
C ASN A 64 -1.11 15.95 -2.86
N LYS A 65 -1.09 17.28 -3.04
CA LYS A 65 -2.24 18.04 -3.55
C LYS A 65 -2.48 17.81 -5.05
N THR A 66 -1.49 17.39 -5.81
CA THR A 66 -1.56 17.18 -7.26
C THR A 66 -1.54 15.70 -7.63
N ALA A 67 -0.37 15.07 -7.75
CA ALA A 67 -0.23 13.69 -8.24
C ALA A 67 -0.97 12.67 -7.37
N ILE A 68 -0.74 12.68 -6.05
CA ILE A 68 -1.40 11.74 -5.14
C ILE A 68 -2.92 11.93 -5.15
N ALA A 69 -3.40 13.18 -5.08
CA ALA A 69 -4.83 13.46 -5.12
C ALA A 69 -5.46 13.06 -6.46
N ALA A 70 -4.78 13.27 -7.59
CA ALA A 70 -5.24 12.83 -8.91
C ALA A 70 -5.35 11.29 -8.98
N ILE A 71 -4.33 10.56 -8.54
CA ILE A 71 -4.37 9.10 -8.47
C ILE A 71 -5.52 8.63 -7.58
N GLN A 72 -5.69 9.19 -6.39
CA GLN A 72 -6.76 8.82 -5.47
C GLN A 72 -8.17 9.12 -5.99
N GLN A 73 -8.33 10.16 -6.80
CA GLN A 73 -9.63 10.55 -7.34
C GLN A 73 -10.03 9.72 -8.56
N TYR A 74 -9.06 9.32 -9.38
CA TYR A 74 -9.30 8.62 -10.67
C TYR A 74 -8.85 7.17 -10.67
N ALA A 75 -8.56 6.62 -9.52
CA ALA A 75 -7.86 5.35 -9.33
C ALA A 75 -8.73 4.10 -9.53
N THR A 76 -9.63 4.06 -10.50
CA THR A 76 -10.18 2.77 -10.94
C THR A 76 -9.14 1.94 -11.71
N GLN A 77 -8.20 2.60 -12.38
CA GLN A 77 -7.17 1.98 -13.23
C GLN A 77 -5.76 2.06 -12.65
N ALA A 78 -5.54 2.85 -11.60
CA ALA A 78 -4.24 3.01 -10.95
C ALA A 78 -4.39 3.12 -9.43
N SER A 79 -3.41 2.64 -8.69
CA SER A 79 -3.35 2.81 -7.23
C SER A 79 -1.94 3.12 -6.77
N LEU A 80 -1.84 3.75 -5.60
CA LEU A 80 -0.57 3.83 -4.90
C LEU A 80 -0.18 2.44 -4.39
N ILE A 81 1.12 2.15 -4.46
CA ILE A 81 1.65 0.91 -3.91
C ILE A 81 1.61 0.99 -2.38
N TYR A 82 0.95 0.05 -1.73
CA TYR A 82 1.05 -0.09 -0.29
C TYR A 82 2.24 -0.98 0.07
N ILE A 83 3.06 -0.52 1.01
CA ILE A 83 4.22 -1.23 1.55
C ILE A 83 3.93 -1.57 3.01
N SER A 84 3.86 -2.84 3.34
CA SER A 84 3.65 -3.33 4.71
C SER A 84 4.92 -3.18 5.56
N THR A 85 4.79 -3.27 6.87
CA THR A 85 5.94 -3.22 7.79
C THR A 85 6.96 -4.32 7.51
N ARG A 86 6.49 -5.52 7.14
CA ARG A 86 7.37 -6.63 6.72
C ARG A 86 8.13 -6.32 5.44
N GLU A 87 7.48 -5.71 4.46
CA GLU A 87 8.13 -5.35 3.20
C GLU A 87 9.16 -4.23 3.40
N PHE A 88 8.89 -3.25 4.28
CA PHE A 88 9.91 -2.29 4.71
C PHE A 88 11.12 -3.00 5.28
N ARG A 89 10.91 -3.92 6.22
CA ARG A 89 11.99 -4.69 6.83
C ARG A 89 12.78 -5.47 5.79
N ARG A 90 12.12 -6.19 4.86
CA ARG A 90 12.77 -6.93 3.77
C ARG A 90 13.64 -6.03 2.87
N ILE A 91 13.20 -4.79 2.58
CA ILE A 91 14.02 -3.82 1.83
C ILE A 91 15.28 -3.48 2.63
N PHE A 92 15.15 -3.17 3.90
CA PHE A 92 16.31 -2.82 4.73
C PHE A 92 17.24 -4.00 5.00
N ASP A 93 16.72 -5.21 5.19
CA ASP A 93 17.52 -6.43 5.30
C ASP A 93 18.37 -6.65 4.04
N ARG A 94 17.78 -6.46 2.84
CA ARG A 94 18.51 -6.57 1.56
C ARG A 94 19.61 -5.51 1.42
N LEU A 95 19.35 -4.26 1.80
CA LEU A 95 20.37 -3.22 1.81
C LEU A 95 21.52 -3.57 2.76
N ALA A 96 21.21 -4.15 3.93
CA ALA A 96 22.20 -4.57 4.90
C ALA A 96 23.05 -5.77 4.40
N GLU A 97 22.47 -6.69 3.63
CA GLU A 97 23.20 -7.79 2.97
C GLU A 97 24.26 -7.27 1.98
N GLN A 98 24.08 -6.10 1.41
CA GLN A 98 25.04 -5.40 0.56
C GLN A 98 26.13 -4.66 1.38
N LYS A 99 26.33 -5.03 2.65
CA LYS A 99 27.28 -4.46 3.60
C LYS A 99 27.04 -2.96 3.90
N GLN A 100 25.82 -2.51 3.76
CA GLN A 100 25.41 -1.17 4.10
C GLN A 100 24.95 -1.12 5.55
N ARG A 101 25.36 -0.06 6.27
CA ARG A 101 24.82 0.25 7.60
C ARG A 101 23.65 1.20 7.46
N ILE A 102 22.53 0.86 8.09
CA ILE A 102 21.29 1.64 8.00
C ILE A 102 20.91 2.14 9.37
N GLN A 103 20.70 3.44 9.48
CA GLN A 103 20.19 4.09 10.67
C GLN A 103 18.86 4.78 10.36
N ILE A 104 17.85 4.52 11.16
CA ILE A 104 16.58 5.25 11.09
C ILE A 104 16.72 6.46 12.01
N VAL A 105 16.62 7.66 11.42
CA VAL A 105 16.74 8.94 12.14
C VAL A 105 15.39 9.51 12.55
N GLN A 106 14.32 9.07 11.86
CA GLN A 106 12.95 9.43 12.19
C GLN A 106 12.00 8.37 11.65
N HIS A 107 10.96 8.04 12.40
CA HIS A 107 9.85 7.27 11.85
C HIS A 107 8.50 7.77 12.38
N SER A 108 7.44 7.44 11.66
CA SER A 108 6.08 7.52 12.18
C SER A 108 5.43 6.16 12.08
N GLU A 109 4.73 5.79 13.13
CA GLU A 109 4.07 4.51 13.30
C GLU A 109 2.58 4.72 13.60
N TYR A 110 1.75 3.76 13.21
CA TYR A 110 0.38 3.66 13.68
C TYR A 110 0.32 2.54 14.71
N ASN A 111 0.00 2.87 15.96
CA ASN A 111 -0.22 1.90 17.01
C ASN A 111 -1.67 1.40 16.92
N ARG A 112 -1.87 0.09 16.70
CA ARG A 112 -3.20 -0.49 16.54
C ARG A 112 -3.99 -0.51 17.82
N GLN A 113 -3.32 -0.74 18.97
CA GLN A 113 -3.96 -0.80 20.29
C GLN A 113 -4.51 0.57 20.71
N GLU A 114 -3.73 1.63 20.47
CA GLU A 114 -4.09 2.99 20.84
C GLU A 114 -4.84 3.74 19.74
N SER A 115 -4.90 3.18 18.53
CA SER A 115 -5.49 3.78 17.34
C SER A 115 -4.95 5.18 17.03
N ASN A 116 -3.67 5.44 17.33
CA ASN A 116 -3.01 6.73 17.16
C ASN A 116 -1.77 6.64 16.25
N VAL A 117 -1.29 7.81 15.82
CA VAL A 117 -0.06 7.95 15.04
C VAL A 117 1.00 8.62 15.91
N ASN A 118 2.09 7.91 16.14
CA ASN A 118 3.25 8.40 16.87
C ASN A 118 4.36 8.87 15.93
N TYR A 119 5.06 9.93 16.29
CA TYR A 119 6.21 10.47 15.56
C TYR A 119 7.44 10.42 16.47
N LEU A 120 8.43 9.64 16.07
CA LEU A 120 9.65 9.46 16.85
C LEU A 120 10.85 10.02 16.08
N ARG A 121 11.66 10.81 16.77
CA ARG A 121 12.94 11.34 16.28
C ARG A 121 14.05 10.82 17.18
N GLU A 122 14.59 9.70 16.80
CA GLU A 122 15.69 9.06 17.52
C GLU A 122 16.48 8.23 16.53
N THR A 123 17.79 8.45 16.48
CA THR A 123 18.66 7.69 15.59
C THR A 123 18.93 6.31 16.17
N LYS A 124 18.41 5.28 15.53
CA LYS A 124 18.56 3.88 15.93
C LYS A 124 18.94 3.00 14.75
N ASP A 125 19.58 1.88 15.02
CA ASP A 125 19.71 0.80 14.05
C ASP A 125 18.32 0.33 13.58
N TYR A 126 18.16 0.06 12.30
CA TYR A 126 16.86 -0.31 11.73
C TYR A 126 16.26 -1.56 12.38
N ARG A 127 17.10 -2.56 12.77
CA ARG A 127 16.63 -3.79 13.42
C ARG A 127 15.99 -3.51 14.77
N SER A 128 16.57 -2.58 15.54
CA SER A 128 16.00 -2.15 16.80
C SER A 128 14.64 -1.49 16.63
N VAL A 129 14.50 -0.63 15.61
CA VAL A 129 13.21 0.03 15.33
C VAL A 129 12.15 -1.00 14.95
N PHE A 130 12.46 -1.96 14.06
CA PHE A 130 11.48 -2.98 13.68
C PHE A 130 11.15 -3.95 14.81
N ALA A 131 12.08 -4.22 15.73
CA ALA A 131 11.80 -5.01 16.94
C ALA A 131 10.85 -4.26 17.89
N GLU A 132 11.04 -2.94 18.07
CA GLU A 132 10.14 -2.10 18.86
C GLU A 132 8.75 -2.02 18.24
N LEU A 133 8.64 -1.87 16.93
CA LEU A 133 7.35 -1.86 16.21
C LEU A 133 6.59 -3.17 16.41
N ALA A 134 7.27 -4.30 16.30
CA ALA A 134 6.67 -5.61 16.52
C ALA A 134 6.18 -5.77 17.97
N SER A 135 6.97 -5.33 18.97
CA SER A 135 6.59 -5.44 20.39
C SER A 135 5.37 -4.58 20.76
N LYS A 136 5.11 -3.52 20.01
CA LYS A 136 3.99 -2.58 20.24
C LYS A 136 2.78 -2.86 19.33
N ASP A 137 2.83 -3.89 18.51
CA ASP A 137 1.86 -4.11 17.44
C ASP A 137 1.62 -2.84 16.59
N ALA A 138 2.71 -2.22 16.17
CA ALA A 138 2.67 -0.96 15.43
C ALA A 138 3.08 -1.13 13.96
N VAL A 139 2.50 -0.32 13.09
CA VAL A 139 2.73 -0.32 11.64
C VAL A 139 3.52 0.89 11.23
N VAL A 140 4.54 0.70 10.40
CA VAL A 140 5.27 1.81 9.78
C VAL A 140 4.37 2.60 8.86
N ARG A 141 4.35 3.93 9.02
CA ARG A 141 3.76 4.86 8.04
C ARG A 141 4.81 5.59 7.22
N ARG A 142 5.90 5.94 7.88
CA ARG A 142 7.02 6.65 7.23
C ARG A 142 8.32 6.38 7.98
N ILE A 143 9.39 6.22 7.24
CA ILE A 143 10.75 6.15 7.76
C ILE A 143 11.59 7.24 7.08
N VAL A 144 12.47 7.87 7.85
CA VAL A 144 13.61 8.64 7.34
C VAL A 144 14.86 7.88 7.75
N ALA A 145 15.66 7.47 6.79
CA ALA A 145 16.82 6.64 7.02
C ALA A 145 18.08 7.21 6.36
N GLU A 146 19.19 7.03 7.05
CA GLU A 146 20.54 7.24 6.53
C GLU A 146 21.17 5.90 6.21
N VAL A 147 21.81 5.82 5.06
CA VAL A 147 22.58 4.65 4.62
C VAL A 147 24.04 5.03 4.50
N TYR A 148 24.88 4.17 5.07
CA TYR A 148 26.34 4.30 5.04
C TYR A 148 26.96 3.13 4.31
N GLY A 149 27.98 3.39 3.49
CA GLY A 149 28.79 2.37 2.84
C GLY A 149 29.76 1.67 3.80
N GLU A 150 30.53 0.72 3.27
CA GLU A 150 31.52 -0.08 4.04
C GLU A 150 32.53 0.80 4.80
N SER A 151 33.01 1.88 4.20
CA SER A 151 33.95 2.83 4.81
C SER A 151 33.27 3.90 5.69
N ARG A 152 32.01 3.68 6.06
CA ARG A 152 31.19 4.59 6.88
C ARG A 152 30.91 5.97 6.25
N GLN A 153 31.18 6.14 4.95
CA GLN A 153 30.75 7.35 4.25
C GLN A 153 29.21 7.32 4.07
N PRO A 154 28.53 8.48 4.18
CA PRO A 154 27.11 8.57 3.88
C PRO A 154 26.88 8.29 2.39
N VAL A 155 25.93 7.42 2.08
CA VAL A 155 25.51 7.08 0.72
C VAL A 155 24.24 7.83 0.35
N ALA A 156 23.25 7.80 1.24
CA ALA A 156 21.99 8.49 1.02
C ALA A 156 21.25 8.78 2.34
N LEU A 157 20.53 9.91 2.37
CA LEU A 157 19.48 10.23 3.31
C LEU A 157 18.17 10.31 2.54
N PHE A 158 17.20 9.47 2.90
CA PHE A 158 15.92 9.42 2.22
C PHE A 158 14.74 9.28 3.17
N ALA A 159 13.56 9.66 2.69
CA ALA A 159 12.29 9.37 3.33
C ALA A 159 11.48 8.38 2.50
N PHE A 160 10.80 7.46 3.18
CA PHE A 160 10.03 6.40 2.56
C PHE A 160 8.69 6.22 3.30
N ASN A 161 7.58 6.35 2.60
CA ASN A 161 6.23 6.21 3.14
C ASN A 161 5.60 4.88 2.71
N ASN A 162 4.71 4.35 3.52
CA ASN A 162 4.01 3.09 3.23
C ASN A 162 3.05 3.14 2.01
N ASN A 163 2.82 4.32 1.45
CA ASN A 163 2.07 4.49 0.20
C ASN A 163 2.95 4.53 -1.05
N GLY A 164 4.22 4.11 -0.95
CA GLY A 164 5.16 4.09 -2.06
C GLY A 164 5.80 5.44 -2.39
N LEU A 165 5.53 6.50 -1.60
CA LEU A 165 6.19 7.79 -1.80
C LEU A 165 7.61 7.75 -1.22
N LEU A 166 8.59 7.96 -2.10
CA LEU A 166 10.00 8.05 -1.79
C LEU A 166 10.49 9.47 -1.98
N SER A 167 11.43 9.91 -1.16
CA SER A 167 12.07 11.22 -1.28
C SER A 167 13.54 11.13 -0.94
N LEU A 168 14.40 11.32 -1.93
CA LEU A 168 15.84 11.50 -1.71
C LEU A 168 16.07 12.91 -1.18
N ARG A 169 16.70 13.03 -0.02
CA ARG A 169 17.07 14.31 0.60
C ARG A 169 18.51 14.68 0.28
N GLU A 170 19.41 13.71 0.40
CA GLU A 170 20.84 13.88 0.16
C GLU A 170 21.44 12.57 -0.33
N GLY A 171 22.50 12.63 -1.12
CA GLY A 171 23.31 11.47 -1.48
C GLY A 171 23.18 11.00 -2.92
N ALA A 172 23.51 9.74 -3.17
CA ALA A 172 23.67 9.16 -4.49
C ALA A 172 22.33 8.85 -5.16
N ILE A 173 22.03 9.55 -6.26
CA ILE A 173 20.80 9.34 -7.03
C ILE A 173 20.73 7.92 -7.61
N HIS A 174 21.85 7.34 -8.05
CA HIS A 174 21.90 5.96 -8.56
C HIS A 174 21.50 4.95 -7.48
N PHE A 175 22.04 5.10 -6.25
CA PHE A 175 21.61 4.26 -5.13
C PHE A 175 20.11 4.35 -4.91
N PHE A 176 19.55 5.55 -4.93
CA PHE A 176 18.12 5.77 -4.71
C PHE A 176 17.26 5.06 -5.77
N PHE A 177 17.59 5.18 -7.05
CA PHE A 177 16.84 4.54 -8.12
C PHE A 177 17.10 3.04 -8.22
N ASP A 178 18.36 2.62 -8.22
CA ASP A 178 18.73 1.24 -8.50
C ASP A 178 18.44 0.29 -7.34
N GLN A 179 18.34 0.83 -6.11
CA GLN A 179 18.04 0.04 -4.93
C GLN A 179 16.61 0.29 -4.43
N LEU A 180 16.30 1.51 -4.00
CA LEU A 180 15.03 1.78 -3.32
C LEU A 180 13.84 1.80 -4.27
N VAL A 181 13.92 2.57 -5.36
CA VAL A 181 12.81 2.66 -6.33
C VAL A 181 12.59 1.32 -7.01
N ALA A 182 13.66 0.60 -7.37
CA ALA A 182 13.58 -0.73 -7.96
C ALA A 182 12.95 -1.76 -7.01
N ASP A 183 13.26 -1.72 -5.71
CA ASP A 183 12.66 -2.61 -4.72
C ASP A 183 11.16 -2.35 -4.54
N VAL A 184 10.77 -1.08 -4.43
CA VAL A 184 9.35 -0.70 -4.35
C VAL A 184 8.60 -1.10 -5.62
N ALA A 185 9.20 -0.91 -6.78
CA ALA A 185 8.62 -1.33 -8.06
C ALA A 185 8.43 -2.85 -8.14
N ARG A 186 9.39 -3.63 -7.64
CA ARG A 186 9.29 -5.10 -7.57
C ARG A 186 8.11 -5.54 -6.69
N ILE A 187 7.93 -4.92 -5.52
CA ILE A 187 6.79 -5.16 -4.63
C ILE A 187 5.48 -4.79 -5.34
N GLY A 188 5.43 -3.62 -5.97
CA GLY A 188 4.26 -3.18 -6.72
C GLY A 188 3.89 -4.12 -7.85
N ASN A 189 4.88 -4.61 -8.59
CA ASN A 189 4.67 -5.56 -9.68
C ASN A 189 4.17 -6.92 -9.17
N ALA A 190 4.76 -7.44 -8.08
CA ALA A 190 4.30 -8.67 -7.46
C ALA A 190 2.84 -8.56 -6.99
N LYS A 191 2.47 -7.46 -6.33
CA LYS A 191 1.08 -7.21 -5.93
C LYS A 191 0.14 -7.05 -7.11
N ASN A 192 0.58 -6.38 -8.18
CA ASN A 192 -0.24 -6.27 -9.38
C ASN A 192 -0.50 -7.64 -10.01
N LEU A 193 0.48 -8.53 -10.08
CA LEU A 193 0.28 -9.89 -10.57
C LEU A 193 -0.78 -10.65 -9.75
N ILE A 194 -0.79 -10.45 -8.42
CA ILE A 194 -1.79 -11.05 -7.54
C ILE A 194 -3.17 -10.39 -7.70
N PHE A 195 -3.25 -9.07 -7.85
CA PHE A 195 -4.52 -8.33 -7.86
C PHE A 195 -5.16 -8.16 -9.24
N ALA A 196 -4.39 -8.28 -10.32
CA ALA A 196 -4.91 -8.12 -11.67
C ALA A 196 -5.83 -9.29 -12.06
N ASN A 197 -6.76 -9.01 -12.97
CA ASN A 197 -7.66 -10.01 -13.57
C ASN A 197 -8.50 -10.79 -12.54
N ARG A 198 -8.96 -10.10 -11.48
CA ARG A 198 -9.81 -10.70 -10.43
C ARG A 198 -11.30 -10.48 -10.69
N GLU A 199 -11.67 -9.77 -11.75
CA GLU A 199 -13.06 -9.65 -12.14
C GLU A 199 -13.65 -11.03 -12.45
N ARG A 200 -14.89 -11.23 -12.03
CA ARG A 200 -15.57 -12.52 -12.22
C ARG A 200 -15.86 -12.75 -13.70
N GLU A 201 -15.08 -13.60 -14.34
CA GLU A 201 -15.39 -14.15 -15.66
C GLU A 201 -16.29 -15.37 -15.52
N ARG A 202 -17.58 -15.17 -15.84
CA ARG A 202 -18.69 -16.12 -15.93
C ARG A 202 -18.84 -17.16 -14.81
N LEU A 203 -17.88 -18.02 -14.53
CA LEU A 203 -17.99 -19.09 -13.50
C LEU A 203 -16.68 -19.33 -12.75
N GLN A 204 -15.60 -18.63 -13.11
CA GLN A 204 -14.32 -18.81 -12.44
C GLN A 204 -14.14 -17.75 -11.36
N LEU A 205 -14.04 -18.20 -10.13
CA LEU A 205 -13.63 -17.37 -9.00
C LEU A 205 -12.11 -17.46 -8.88
N HIS A 206 -11.47 -16.31 -8.72
CA HIS A 206 -10.04 -16.21 -8.44
C HIS A 206 -9.86 -15.64 -7.03
N PRO A 207 -10.06 -16.45 -5.98
CA PRO A 207 -9.95 -15.98 -4.61
C PRO A 207 -8.50 -15.64 -4.28
N LEU A 208 -8.36 -14.75 -3.29
CA LEU A 208 -7.09 -14.37 -2.69
C LEU A 208 -7.08 -14.86 -1.25
N GLU A 209 -5.91 -15.21 -0.77
CA GLU A 209 -5.68 -15.62 0.61
C GLU A 209 -4.82 -14.58 1.32
N LEU A 210 -5.27 -14.16 2.51
CA LEU A 210 -4.47 -13.38 3.45
C LEU A 210 -4.07 -14.29 4.60
N SER A 211 -2.77 -14.47 4.80
CA SER A 211 -2.21 -15.29 5.87
C SER A 211 -1.60 -14.41 6.95
N PHE A 212 -1.93 -14.69 8.20
CA PHE A 212 -1.36 -14.08 9.40
C PHE A 212 -0.31 -15.02 10.01
N GLU A 213 0.67 -14.46 10.76
CA GLU A 213 1.70 -15.28 11.41
C GLU A 213 1.14 -16.13 12.56
N ASP A 214 0.19 -15.55 13.30
CA ASP A 214 -0.42 -16.16 14.50
C ASP A 214 -1.88 -16.53 14.24
N ASN A 215 -2.44 -17.38 15.09
CA ASN A 215 -3.85 -17.76 15.07
C ASN A 215 -4.75 -16.66 15.62
N ILE A 216 -4.69 -15.47 15.00
CA ILE A 216 -5.32 -14.26 15.48
C ILE A 216 -6.84 -14.22 15.29
N LEU A 217 -7.41 -15.15 14.53
CA LEU A 217 -8.86 -15.28 14.29
C LEU A 217 -9.52 -16.35 15.14
N SER A 218 -8.82 -16.84 16.16
CA SER A 218 -9.26 -17.98 16.99
C SER A 218 -10.37 -17.62 18.00
N ASP A 219 -10.62 -16.32 18.24
CA ASP A 219 -11.59 -15.91 19.25
C ASP A 219 -12.58 -14.84 18.76
N LYS A 220 -13.66 -14.69 19.54
CA LYS A 220 -14.73 -13.73 19.26
C LYS A 220 -14.25 -12.27 19.26
N VAL A 221 -13.30 -11.92 20.12
CA VAL A 221 -12.81 -10.53 20.28
C VAL A 221 -12.03 -10.14 19.03
N ALA A 222 -11.16 -11.01 18.56
CA ALA A 222 -10.39 -10.80 17.32
C ALA A 222 -11.30 -10.70 16.09
N ASN A 223 -12.33 -11.54 16.02
CA ASN A 223 -13.30 -11.49 14.93
C ASN A 223 -14.04 -10.15 14.87
N PHE A 224 -14.49 -9.61 16.02
CA PHE A 224 -15.09 -8.29 16.06
C PHE A 224 -14.08 -7.17 15.76
N ALA A 225 -12.83 -7.29 16.23
CA ALA A 225 -11.78 -6.32 15.88
C ALA A 225 -11.52 -6.26 14.37
N LEU A 226 -11.56 -7.40 13.66
CA LEU A 226 -11.47 -7.41 12.20
C LEU A 226 -12.69 -6.73 11.55
N VAL A 227 -13.90 -6.99 12.03
CA VAL A 227 -15.11 -6.33 11.53
C VAL A 227 -15.02 -4.81 11.73
N ASP A 228 -14.56 -4.35 12.90
CA ASP A 228 -14.35 -2.92 13.18
C ASP A 228 -13.26 -2.32 12.26
N ALA A 229 -12.16 -3.02 12.05
CA ALA A 229 -11.10 -2.61 11.12
C ALA A 229 -11.65 -2.43 9.70
N LEU A 230 -12.43 -3.39 9.20
CA LEU A 230 -13.07 -3.32 7.88
C LEU A 230 -14.06 -2.16 7.78
N SER A 231 -14.91 -1.95 8.81
CA SER A 231 -15.90 -0.87 8.86
C SER A 231 -15.25 0.51 8.86
N SER A 232 -14.06 0.64 9.41
CA SER A 232 -13.31 1.88 9.52
C SER A 232 -12.57 2.30 8.24
N ILE A 233 -12.60 1.47 7.17
CA ILE A 233 -12.01 1.82 5.87
C ILE A 233 -12.87 2.92 5.23
N SER A 234 -12.26 4.05 4.90
CA SER A 234 -12.99 5.22 4.38
C SER A 234 -13.61 4.96 3.00
N LYS A 235 -14.74 5.57 2.70
CA LYS A 235 -15.47 5.46 1.41
C LYS A 235 -15.77 4.00 1.03
N SER A 236 -16.15 3.19 2.01
CA SER A 236 -16.61 1.82 1.81
C SER A 236 -17.73 1.51 2.79
N ALA A 237 -18.42 0.42 2.55
CA ALA A 237 -19.38 -0.16 3.48
C ALA A 237 -19.10 -1.65 3.63
N ILE A 238 -19.58 -2.20 4.75
CA ILE A 238 -19.58 -3.63 4.99
C ILE A 238 -21.00 -4.12 5.31
N GLY A 239 -21.32 -5.32 4.82
CA GLY A 239 -22.47 -6.09 5.26
C GLY A 239 -21.98 -7.31 6.02
N VAL A 240 -22.27 -7.38 7.32
CA VAL A 240 -21.85 -8.51 8.15
C VAL A 240 -22.90 -9.60 8.07
N PHE A 241 -22.56 -10.74 7.47
CA PHE A 241 -23.42 -11.91 7.43
C PHE A 241 -23.18 -12.79 8.67
N HIS A 242 -21.91 -12.89 9.06
CA HIS A 242 -21.51 -13.68 10.21
C HIS A 242 -20.23 -13.11 10.84
N ALA A 243 -20.16 -13.10 12.17
CA ALA A 243 -19.00 -12.57 12.90
C ALA A 243 -18.42 -13.53 13.94
N ASN A 244 -19.13 -14.63 14.26
CA ASN A 244 -18.67 -15.63 15.23
C ASN A 244 -19.45 -16.94 15.07
N PRO A 245 -18.82 -18.15 15.03
CA PRO A 245 -17.40 -18.42 15.29
C PRO A 245 -16.47 -18.08 14.11
N TYR A 246 -16.99 -17.91 12.91
CA TYR A 246 -16.21 -17.53 11.72
C TYR A 246 -16.71 -16.17 11.20
N ILE A 247 -15.89 -15.51 10.40
CA ILE A 247 -16.23 -14.24 9.78
C ILE A 247 -16.74 -14.46 8.37
N HIS A 248 -17.86 -13.81 8.03
CA HIS A 248 -18.29 -13.60 6.65
C HIS A 248 -18.82 -12.19 6.50
N VAL A 249 -18.12 -11.37 5.73
CA VAL A 249 -18.40 -9.96 5.51
C VAL A 249 -18.39 -9.68 4.01
N LEU A 250 -19.38 -8.95 3.53
CA LEU A 250 -19.36 -8.32 2.21
C LEU A 250 -18.76 -6.92 2.35
N TYR A 251 -17.62 -6.68 1.73
CA TYR A 251 -17.00 -5.37 1.62
C TYR A 251 -17.33 -4.74 0.26
N THR A 252 -17.68 -3.44 0.24
CA THR A 252 -17.97 -2.69 -0.99
C THR A 252 -17.21 -1.36 -0.99
N ASP A 253 -16.40 -1.11 -2.02
CA ASP A 253 -15.74 0.19 -2.23
C ASP A 253 -16.65 1.12 -3.04
N PHE A 254 -16.98 2.29 -2.49
CA PHE A 254 -17.88 3.26 -3.14
C PHE A 254 -17.23 4.04 -4.29
N ARG A 255 -15.91 3.95 -4.49
CA ARG A 255 -15.25 4.69 -5.56
C ARG A 255 -15.56 4.12 -6.94
N ASP A 256 -15.66 2.80 -7.03
CA ASP A 256 -15.86 2.10 -8.30
C ASP A 256 -16.89 0.97 -8.25
N GLY A 257 -17.51 0.73 -7.09
CA GLY A 257 -18.49 -0.32 -6.88
C GLY A 257 -17.89 -1.73 -6.80
N SER A 258 -16.56 -1.85 -6.63
CA SER A 258 -15.91 -3.13 -6.38
C SER A 258 -16.42 -3.75 -5.08
N SER A 259 -16.68 -5.05 -5.08
CA SER A 259 -17.16 -5.77 -3.91
C SER A 259 -16.48 -7.13 -3.74
N PHE A 260 -16.28 -7.50 -2.47
CA PHE A 260 -15.55 -8.70 -2.09
C PHE A 260 -16.25 -9.39 -0.91
N ASN A 261 -16.42 -10.70 -1.00
CA ASN A 261 -16.72 -11.50 0.18
C ASN A 261 -15.40 -11.80 0.90
N VAL A 262 -15.35 -11.49 2.19
CA VAL A 262 -14.22 -11.74 3.08
C VAL A 262 -14.69 -12.73 4.14
N TYR A 263 -14.02 -13.87 4.26
CA TYR A 263 -14.34 -14.86 5.28
C TYR A 263 -13.11 -15.58 5.81
N SER A 264 -13.15 -15.95 7.08
CA SER A 264 -12.11 -16.78 7.69
C SER A 264 -12.25 -18.23 7.22
N THR A 265 -11.13 -18.83 6.83
CA THR A 265 -11.03 -20.25 6.47
C THR A 265 -10.30 -21.04 7.53
N SER A 266 -9.53 -20.37 8.37
CA SER A 266 -8.87 -20.92 9.55
C SER A 266 -8.61 -19.79 10.57
N ASP A 267 -8.03 -20.13 11.71
CA ASP A 267 -7.66 -19.17 12.76
C ASP A 267 -6.56 -18.17 12.33
N SER A 268 -5.87 -18.44 11.22
CA SER A 268 -4.79 -17.58 10.70
C SER A 268 -4.99 -17.14 9.26
N THR A 269 -6.15 -17.44 8.65
CA THR A 269 -6.33 -17.22 7.21
C THR A 269 -7.67 -16.59 6.88
N LEU A 270 -7.63 -15.55 6.07
CA LEU A 270 -8.82 -14.95 5.43
C LEU A 270 -8.81 -15.23 3.94
N MET A 271 -9.97 -15.56 3.40
CA MET A 271 -10.18 -15.63 1.97
C MET A 271 -10.96 -14.40 1.49
N ILE A 272 -10.48 -13.78 0.42
CA ILE A 272 -11.14 -12.68 -0.27
C ILE A 272 -11.64 -13.22 -1.61
N VAL A 273 -12.94 -13.27 -1.79
CA VAL A 273 -13.55 -13.70 -3.05
C VAL A 273 -14.10 -12.48 -3.76
N PRO A 274 -13.50 -12.11 -4.90
CA PRO A 274 -14.02 -11.04 -5.74
C PRO A 274 -15.45 -11.34 -6.19
N SER A 275 -16.29 -10.30 -6.18
CA SER A 275 -17.64 -10.34 -6.74
C SER A 275 -17.60 -9.97 -8.23
N THR A 276 -18.65 -9.34 -8.75
CA THR A 276 -18.78 -9.00 -10.17
C THR A 276 -17.74 -7.98 -10.64
N ARG A 277 -17.32 -7.09 -9.76
CA ARG A 277 -16.31 -6.06 -10.03
C ARG A 277 -15.24 -6.08 -8.95
N ALA A 278 -13.98 -6.09 -9.37
CA ALA A 278 -12.84 -6.21 -8.46
C ALA A 278 -11.63 -5.46 -9.03
N SER A 279 -11.54 -4.16 -8.76
CA SER A 279 -10.39 -3.37 -9.21
C SER A 279 -9.16 -3.60 -8.34
N VAL A 280 -7.97 -3.50 -8.94
CA VAL A 280 -6.68 -3.53 -8.23
C VAL A 280 -6.64 -2.47 -7.12
N SER A 281 -7.20 -1.29 -7.39
CA SER A 281 -7.27 -0.20 -6.41
C SER A 281 -8.10 -0.55 -5.18
N ALA A 282 -9.27 -1.18 -5.37
CA ALA A 282 -10.13 -1.58 -4.27
C ALA A 282 -9.52 -2.73 -3.46
N LEU A 283 -8.90 -3.70 -4.12
CA LEU A 283 -8.15 -4.79 -3.47
C LEU A 283 -6.96 -4.26 -2.66
N MET A 284 -6.16 -3.35 -3.23
CA MET A 284 -5.04 -2.71 -2.52
C MET A 284 -5.53 -1.94 -1.29
N LYS A 285 -6.67 -1.26 -1.39
CA LYS A 285 -7.27 -0.52 -0.29
C LYS A 285 -7.78 -1.45 0.82
N LEU A 286 -8.43 -2.57 0.45
CA LEU A 286 -8.90 -3.58 1.39
C LEU A 286 -7.71 -4.24 2.12
N TYR A 287 -6.71 -4.71 1.36
CA TYR A 287 -5.48 -5.30 1.90
C TYR A 287 -4.77 -4.33 2.86
N ARG A 288 -4.58 -3.07 2.44
CA ARG A 288 -4.01 -2.03 3.28
C ARG A 288 -4.82 -1.82 4.56
N GLY A 289 -6.15 -1.77 4.46
CA GLY A 289 -7.02 -1.56 5.61
C GLY A 289 -6.90 -2.67 6.64
N ILE A 290 -6.84 -3.92 6.21
CA ILE A 290 -6.62 -5.07 7.09
C ILE A 290 -5.22 -5.01 7.71
N SER A 291 -4.18 -4.84 6.88
CA SER A 291 -2.79 -4.82 7.35
C SER A 291 -2.50 -3.67 8.30
N GLU A 292 -3.02 -2.45 8.05
CA GLU A 292 -2.79 -1.29 8.94
C GLU A 292 -3.59 -1.37 10.24
N LYS A 293 -4.86 -1.82 10.19
CA LYS A 293 -5.79 -1.64 11.30
C LYS A 293 -6.06 -2.88 12.12
N PHE A 294 -5.87 -4.06 11.54
CA PHE A 294 -6.11 -5.32 12.23
C PHE A 294 -4.79 -6.05 12.52
N ALA A 295 -4.15 -6.61 11.50
CA ALA A 295 -2.87 -7.30 11.68
C ALA A 295 -2.07 -7.35 10.38
N ASP A 296 -0.75 -7.36 10.49
CA ASP A 296 0.12 -7.51 9.33
C ASP A 296 -0.05 -8.89 8.70
N CYS A 297 -0.23 -8.94 7.39
CA CYS A 297 -0.55 -10.17 6.68
C CYS A 297 0.19 -10.27 5.35
N GLU A 298 0.37 -11.49 4.87
CA GLU A 298 0.84 -11.77 3.52
C GLU A 298 -0.36 -12.07 2.61
N ILE A 299 -0.26 -11.68 1.34
CA ILE A 299 -1.29 -11.94 0.35
C ILE A 299 -0.77 -12.85 -0.74
N ALA A 300 -1.56 -13.84 -1.10
CA ALA A 300 -1.27 -14.82 -2.14
C ALA A 300 -2.53 -15.16 -2.96
N GLU A 301 -2.34 -15.80 -4.09
CA GLU A 301 -3.44 -16.48 -4.76
C GLU A 301 -3.87 -17.68 -3.92
N ALA A 302 -5.17 -17.79 -3.69
CA ALA A 302 -5.68 -18.99 -3.04
C ALA A 302 -5.44 -20.23 -3.91
N PRO A 303 -5.19 -21.41 -3.32
CA PRO A 303 -5.01 -22.64 -4.07
C PRO A 303 -6.20 -22.88 -5.01
N ARG A 304 -5.92 -23.24 -6.26
CA ARG A 304 -6.95 -23.45 -7.31
C ARG A 304 -7.85 -24.66 -7.07
N ARG A 305 -7.57 -25.48 -6.07
CA ARG A 305 -8.43 -26.60 -5.68
C ARG A 305 -9.38 -26.17 -4.57
N PRO A 306 -10.71 -26.11 -4.81
CA PRO A 306 -11.62 -26.19 -3.68
C PRO A 306 -11.31 -27.51 -2.97
N PRO A 307 -11.27 -27.53 -1.62
CA PRO A 307 -11.20 -28.77 -0.89
C PRO A 307 -12.31 -29.69 -1.39
N THR A 308 -11.97 -30.88 -1.80
CA THR A 308 -12.98 -31.86 -2.21
C THR A 308 -13.81 -32.21 -0.96
N LEU A 309 -15.11 -32.44 -1.13
CA LEU A 309 -15.97 -32.84 -0.01
C LEU A 309 -15.40 -34.02 0.81
N GLY A 310 -14.53 -34.86 0.21
CA GLY A 310 -13.82 -35.91 0.89
C GLY A 310 -12.80 -35.42 1.93
N GLU A 311 -12.15 -34.28 1.72
CA GLU A 311 -11.17 -33.73 2.66
C GLU A 311 -11.81 -33.16 3.94
N PHE A 312 -13.12 -32.89 3.94
CA PHE A 312 -13.88 -32.51 5.15
C PHE A 312 -14.31 -33.68 6.03
N PHE A 313 -14.13 -34.91 5.57
CA PHE A 313 -14.59 -36.10 6.28
C PHE A 313 -13.43 -37.05 6.73
N GLU A 314 -12.18 -36.61 6.54
CA GLU A 314 -10.98 -37.38 6.93
C GLU A 314 -10.37 -36.96 8.29
N GLU A 315 -11.12 -36.26 9.18
CA GLU A 315 -10.75 -36.04 10.58
C GLU A 315 -11.54 -36.92 11.53
#